data_41e8637cc9c855c1e6d953a791154643
#
_entry.id   41e8637cc9c855c1e6d953a791154643
#
_cell.length_a   1.000
_cell.length_b   1.000
_cell.length_c   1.000
_cell.angle_alpha   90.00
_cell.angle_beta   90.00
_cell.angle_gamma   90.00
#
_symmetry.space_group_name_H-M   'P 1'
#
loop_
_entity.id
_entity.type
_entity.pdbx_description
1 polymer ?
#
loop_
_entity_poly.entity_id
_entity_poly.type
_entity_poly.pdbx_seq_one_letter_code
_entity_poly.pdbx_strand_id
1 'polypeptide(L)'
;MSLGRRIERTVFFIFTILLLWASNAPSQNLLKIPLYIKSKEIWVEVAKTPEERTKGLMERKHLGKDDGMFFIFEIEDYHGFWMKNTFIPLSIAFIDKEGHILRITDMKPLTLESHPPPKPILYALEMNKGWFSTNGIKVGDIVRFSK
;
A
#
# COMPACT_ATOMS: atom_id res chain seq x y z
N MET A 1 -25.72 -16.87 -76.58
CA MET A 1 -24.40 -17.13 -76.01
C MET A 1 -24.17 -16.09 -74.92
N SER A 2 -24.35 -16.47 -73.68
CA SER A 2 -24.24 -15.60 -72.54
C SER A 2 -23.21 -16.22 -71.59
N LEU A 3 -22.07 -15.57 -71.47
CA LEU A 3 -21.04 -15.96 -70.51
C LEU A 3 -21.45 -15.40 -69.12
N GLY A 4 -21.84 -16.28 -68.23
CA GLY A 4 -22.01 -15.97 -66.83
C GLY A 4 -20.66 -15.83 -66.09
N ARG A 5 -20.34 -14.63 -65.65
CA ARG A 5 -19.22 -14.36 -64.75
C ARG A 5 -19.63 -14.73 -63.34
N ARG A 6 -19.05 -15.77 -62.79
CA ARG A 6 -19.09 -16.07 -61.34
C ARG A 6 -18.23 -15.03 -60.64
N ILE A 7 -18.85 -14.28 -59.79
CA ILE A 7 -18.14 -13.43 -58.82
C ILE A 7 -17.86 -14.27 -57.60
N GLU A 8 -16.61 -14.65 -57.43
CA GLU A 8 -16.15 -15.30 -56.21
C GLU A 8 -16.04 -14.22 -55.12
N ARG A 9 -16.91 -14.34 -54.10
CA ARG A 9 -16.85 -13.52 -52.89
C ARG A 9 -15.79 -14.10 -51.99
N THR A 10 -14.58 -13.57 -52.05
CA THR A 10 -13.51 -13.84 -51.11
C THR A 10 -13.87 -13.17 -49.80
N VAL A 11 -14.33 -13.94 -48.81
CA VAL A 11 -14.56 -13.47 -47.46
C VAL A 11 -13.21 -13.38 -46.75
N PHE A 12 -12.70 -12.16 -46.61
CA PHE A 12 -11.56 -11.89 -45.73
C PHE A 12 -11.98 -12.00 -44.28
N PHE A 13 -11.64 -13.11 -43.63
CA PHE A 13 -11.67 -13.20 -42.19
C PHE A 13 -10.52 -12.36 -41.60
N ILE A 14 -10.82 -11.14 -41.18
CA ILE A 14 -9.90 -10.37 -40.37
C ILE A 14 -9.93 -10.95 -38.95
N PHE A 15 -8.97 -11.80 -38.66
CA PHE A 15 -8.67 -12.21 -37.29
C PHE A 15 -8.08 -11.01 -36.53
N THR A 16 -8.92 -10.28 -35.84
CA THR A 16 -8.49 -9.26 -34.87
C THR A 16 -7.90 -10.00 -33.67
N ILE A 17 -6.60 -10.19 -33.66
CA ILE A 17 -5.86 -10.64 -32.46
C ILE A 17 -5.92 -9.48 -31.49
N LEU A 18 -6.87 -9.52 -30.55
CA LEU A 18 -6.85 -8.71 -29.35
C LEU A 18 -5.66 -9.20 -28.50
N LEU A 19 -4.51 -8.56 -28.67
CA LEU A 19 -3.39 -8.68 -27.74
C LEU A 19 -3.87 -8.09 -26.40
N LEU A 20 -4.34 -8.95 -25.52
CA LEU A 20 -4.48 -8.66 -24.11
C LEU A 20 -3.08 -8.36 -23.56
N TRP A 21 -2.70 -7.11 -23.60
CA TRP A 21 -1.60 -6.62 -22.81
C TRP A 21 -2.03 -6.72 -21.34
N ALA A 22 -1.80 -7.88 -20.74
CA ALA A 22 -1.73 -7.99 -19.31
C ALA A 22 -0.57 -7.06 -18.90
N SER A 23 -0.89 -5.87 -18.47
CA SER A 23 0.06 -4.98 -17.82
C SER A 23 0.49 -5.65 -16.52
N ASN A 24 1.50 -6.51 -16.61
CA ASN A 24 2.32 -6.84 -15.46
C ASN A 24 3.04 -5.56 -15.07
N ALA A 25 2.35 -4.71 -14.31
CA ALA A 25 3.04 -3.65 -13.58
C ALA A 25 4.08 -4.37 -12.70
N PRO A 26 5.38 -4.04 -12.83
CA PRO A 26 6.38 -4.67 -12.00
C PRO A 26 5.98 -4.44 -10.55
N SER A 27 5.91 -5.51 -9.78
CA SER A 27 5.80 -5.42 -8.32
C SER A 27 6.96 -4.54 -7.87
N GLN A 28 6.66 -3.33 -7.40
CA GLN A 28 7.70 -2.45 -6.85
C GLN A 28 8.30 -3.17 -5.66
N ASN A 29 9.55 -3.61 -5.83
CA ASN A 29 10.28 -4.24 -4.75
C ASN A 29 10.79 -3.10 -3.84
N LEU A 30 9.93 -2.67 -2.90
CA LEU A 30 10.26 -1.59 -1.98
C LEU A 30 11.40 -2.01 -1.06
N LEU A 31 12.23 -1.04 -0.69
CA LEU A 31 13.28 -1.23 0.30
C LEU A 31 12.64 -1.69 1.62
N LYS A 32 13.20 -2.71 2.24
CA LYS A 32 12.86 -3.11 3.61
C LYS A 32 13.92 -2.61 4.58
N ILE A 33 13.48 -2.11 5.72
CA ILE A 33 14.34 -1.68 6.82
C ILE A 33 13.90 -2.34 8.14
N PRO A 34 14.83 -2.53 9.08
CA PRO A 34 14.45 -2.95 10.42
C PRO A 34 13.90 -1.78 11.22
N LEU A 35 12.77 -2.00 11.90
CA LEU A 35 12.25 -1.14 12.94
C LEU A 35 12.38 -1.83 14.29
N TYR A 36 12.71 -1.08 15.32
CA TYR A 36 12.83 -1.53 16.70
C TYR A 36 11.79 -0.82 17.55
N ILE A 37 10.88 -1.59 18.14
CA ILE A 37 9.83 -1.09 19.01
C ILE A 37 9.82 -1.94 20.27
N LYS A 38 10.20 -1.37 21.43
CA LYS A 38 10.47 -2.15 22.66
C LYS A 38 11.53 -3.24 22.39
N SER A 39 11.20 -4.50 22.67
CA SER A 39 12.06 -5.66 22.42
C SER A 39 11.85 -6.31 21.06
N LYS A 40 10.97 -5.73 20.20
CA LYS A 40 10.69 -6.28 18.89
C LYS A 40 11.55 -5.64 17.81
N GLU A 41 12.08 -6.49 16.95
CA GLU A 41 12.62 -6.14 15.65
C GLU A 41 11.67 -6.66 14.57
N ILE A 42 11.28 -5.80 13.64
CA ILE A 42 10.45 -6.15 12.47
C ILE A 42 11.07 -5.57 11.21
N TRP A 43 10.88 -6.24 10.09
CA TRP A 43 11.35 -5.79 8.78
C TRP A 43 10.16 -5.34 7.94
N VAL A 44 10.08 -4.06 7.66
CA VAL A 44 8.95 -3.43 6.96
C VAL A 44 9.39 -2.79 5.65
N GLU A 45 8.48 -2.74 4.69
CA GLU A 45 8.68 -1.98 3.46
C GLU A 45 8.62 -0.48 3.76
N VAL A 46 9.37 0.30 2.98
CA VAL A 46 9.41 1.77 3.12
C VAL A 46 8.70 2.42 1.95
N ALA A 47 7.77 3.32 2.25
CA ALA A 47 7.14 4.23 1.31
C ALA A 47 7.61 5.66 1.58
N LYS A 48 8.50 6.20 0.73
CA LYS A 48 9.10 7.52 0.91
C LYS A 48 8.86 8.50 -0.23
N THR A 49 8.58 8.01 -1.45
CA THR A 49 8.17 8.89 -2.55
C THR A 49 6.67 9.16 -2.50
N PRO A 50 6.17 10.26 -3.11
CA PRO A 50 4.74 10.52 -3.20
C PRO A 50 3.96 9.37 -3.82
N GLU A 51 4.50 8.71 -4.86
CA GLU A 51 3.89 7.58 -5.56
C GLU A 51 3.82 6.35 -4.66
N GLU A 52 4.91 6.02 -3.95
CA GLU A 52 4.95 4.90 -3.00
C GLU A 52 3.95 5.10 -1.85
N ARG A 53 3.90 6.32 -1.28
CA ARG A 53 2.94 6.64 -0.21
C ARG A 53 1.50 6.60 -0.70
N THR A 54 1.22 7.10 -1.91
CA THR A 54 -0.13 7.04 -2.49
C THR A 54 -0.59 5.62 -2.71
N LYS A 55 0.29 4.75 -3.22
CA LYS A 55 -0.02 3.35 -3.44
C LYS A 55 -0.14 2.58 -2.12
N GLY A 56 0.77 2.77 -1.19
CA GLY A 56 0.78 2.06 0.08
C GLY A 56 0.57 0.55 -0.09
N LEU A 57 -0.33 -0.02 0.69
CA LEU A 57 -0.70 -1.44 0.66
C LEU A 57 -1.91 -1.76 -0.24
N MET A 58 -2.29 -0.83 -1.15
CA MET A 58 -3.39 -1.06 -2.09
C MET A 58 -3.19 -2.33 -2.92
N GLU A 59 -4.31 -2.98 -3.25
CA GLU A 59 -4.42 -4.14 -4.14
C GLU A 59 -3.72 -5.42 -3.63
N ARG A 60 -3.13 -5.40 -2.44
CA ARG A 60 -2.56 -6.60 -1.83
C ARG A 60 -3.66 -7.50 -1.28
N LYS A 61 -3.49 -8.81 -1.45
CA LYS A 61 -4.46 -9.81 -0.97
C LYS A 61 -4.17 -10.26 0.46
N HIS A 62 -2.91 -10.20 0.88
CA HIS A 62 -2.49 -10.57 2.24
C HIS A 62 -1.22 -9.81 2.63
N LEU A 63 -0.97 -9.76 3.92
CA LEU A 63 0.22 -9.22 4.54
C LEU A 63 0.73 -10.25 5.55
N GLY A 64 2.01 -10.58 5.51
CA GLY A 64 2.61 -11.51 6.48
C GLY A 64 2.43 -11.03 7.92
N LYS A 65 2.50 -11.94 8.88
CA LYS A 65 2.16 -11.69 10.29
C LYS A 65 2.87 -10.47 10.87
N ASP A 66 4.16 -10.32 10.60
CA ASP A 66 5.01 -9.22 11.08
C ASP A 66 5.48 -8.30 9.93
N ASP A 67 4.85 -8.41 8.76
CA ASP A 67 5.05 -7.49 7.66
C ASP A 67 4.23 -6.22 7.84
N GLY A 68 4.71 -5.12 7.28
CA GLY A 68 4.06 -3.83 7.31
C GLY A 68 4.68 -2.84 6.35
N MET A 69 4.18 -1.61 6.40
CA MET A 69 4.72 -0.52 5.61
C MET A 69 4.98 0.71 6.46
N PHE A 70 6.20 1.21 6.38
CA PHE A 70 6.66 2.40 7.06
C PHE A 70 6.69 3.58 6.10
N PHE A 71 5.85 4.56 6.36
CA PHE A 71 5.72 5.78 5.58
C PHE A 71 6.65 6.84 6.16
N ILE A 72 7.45 7.44 5.28
CA ILE A 72 8.38 8.52 5.63
C ILE A 72 7.96 9.76 4.84
N PHE A 73 7.67 10.85 5.54
CA PHE A 73 7.35 12.14 4.96
C PHE A 73 8.56 13.06 4.98
N GLU A 74 8.60 14.05 4.09
CA GLU A 74 9.70 15.03 3.98
C GLU A 74 9.55 16.14 5.03
N ILE A 75 8.31 16.47 5.37
CA ILE A 75 7.97 17.50 6.35
C ILE A 75 6.91 16.97 7.33
N GLU A 76 6.95 17.49 8.56
CA GLU A 76 5.88 17.25 9.54
C GLU A 76 4.61 17.97 9.10
N ASP A 77 3.50 17.22 8.99
CA ASP A 77 2.18 17.75 8.71
C ASP A 77 1.09 16.76 9.17
N TYR A 78 -0.17 17.18 9.04
CA TYR A 78 -1.36 16.35 9.30
C TYR A 78 -1.61 15.37 8.14
N HIS A 79 -0.65 14.47 7.89
CA HIS A 79 -0.75 13.46 6.85
C HIS A 79 -1.85 12.45 7.18
N GLY A 80 -2.99 12.55 6.49
CA GLY A 80 -4.12 11.64 6.65
C GLY A 80 -3.97 10.37 5.82
N PHE A 81 -4.64 9.30 6.25
CA PHE A 81 -4.63 8.00 5.60
C PHE A 81 -6.05 7.54 5.31
N TRP A 82 -6.22 6.71 4.30
CA TRP A 82 -7.47 6.08 3.90
C TRP A 82 -7.25 4.64 3.48
N MET A 83 -8.33 3.87 3.33
CA MET A 83 -8.29 2.47 2.92
C MET A 83 -8.77 2.25 1.48
N LYS A 84 -8.63 3.28 0.62
CA LYS A 84 -8.98 3.15 -0.80
C LYS A 84 -8.21 1.99 -1.43
N ASN A 85 -8.92 1.12 -2.16
CA ASN A 85 -8.35 -0.06 -2.84
C ASN A 85 -7.49 -0.96 -1.93
N THR A 86 -7.67 -0.90 -0.62
CA THR A 86 -6.92 -1.68 0.37
C THR A 86 -7.84 -2.74 0.97
N PHE A 87 -7.55 -4.01 0.67
CA PHE A 87 -8.40 -5.15 1.03
C PHE A 87 -8.06 -5.72 2.41
N ILE A 88 -6.85 -5.48 2.89
CA ILE A 88 -6.34 -6.02 4.15
C ILE A 88 -6.80 -5.12 5.30
N PRO A 89 -7.47 -5.66 6.34
CA PRO A 89 -7.73 -4.90 7.57
C PRO A 89 -6.40 -4.49 8.22
N LEU A 90 -6.21 -3.19 8.47
CA LEU A 90 -4.97 -2.63 8.99
C LEU A 90 -5.18 -1.90 10.30
N SER A 91 -4.11 -1.81 11.08
CA SER A 91 -3.94 -0.80 12.14
C SER A 91 -2.80 0.13 11.72
N ILE A 92 -2.97 1.43 11.95
CA ILE A 92 -1.95 2.45 11.70
C ILE A 92 -1.48 3.08 13.00
N ALA A 93 -0.17 3.24 13.16
CA ALA A 93 0.44 4.07 14.19
C ALA A 93 0.94 5.38 13.55
N PHE A 94 0.48 6.52 14.07
CA PHE A 94 0.95 7.85 13.72
C PHE A 94 2.13 8.20 14.61
N ILE A 95 3.26 8.65 14.02
CA ILE A 95 4.54 8.75 14.69
C ILE A 95 5.15 10.14 14.44
N ASP A 96 5.57 10.81 15.50
CA ASP A 96 6.24 12.11 15.41
C ASP A 96 7.70 11.99 14.91
N LYS A 97 8.37 13.12 14.75
CA LYS A 97 9.77 13.14 14.25
C LYS A 97 10.78 12.55 15.24
N GLU A 98 10.43 12.49 16.51
CA GLU A 98 11.24 11.88 17.57
C GLU A 98 11.02 10.36 17.64
N GLY A 99 10.02 9.83 16.93
CA GLY A 99 9.68 8.42 16.87
C GLY A 99 8.60 7.99 17.87
N HIS A 100 7.97 8.91 18.59
CA HIS A 100 6.90 8.55 19.52
C HIS A 100 5.60 8.23 18.80
N ILE A 101 4.95 7.15 19.20
CA ILE A 101 3.61 6.80 18.72
C ILE A 101 2.58 7.74 19.39
N LEU A 102 1.91 8.55 18.57
CA LEU A 102 0.91 9.53 19.03
C LEU A 102 -0.50 8.96 19.08
N ARG A 103 -0.83 8.04 18.17
CA ARG A 103 -2.12 7.36 18.07
C ARG A 103 -1.95 6.05 17.34
N ILE A 104 -2.76 5.05 17.71
CA ILE A 104 -2.96 3.81 16.96
C ILE A 104 -4.45 3.71 16.65
N THR A 105 -4.81 3.43 15.40
CA THR A 105 -6.19 3.34 14.92
C THR A 105 -6.36 2.16 14.00
N ASP A 106 -7.45 1.40 14.17
CA ASP A 106 -7.85 0.38 13.20
C ASP A 106 -8.57 1.03 12.02
N MET A 107 -8.28 0.54 10.83
CA MET A 107 -8.84 1.05 9.58
C MET A 107 -9.62 -0.05 8.85
N LYS A 108 -10.85 0.29 8.46
CA LYS A 108 -11.73 -0.64 7.76
C LYS A 108 -11.40 -0.71 6.26
N PRO A 109 -11.21 -1.91 5.67
CA PRO A 109 -10.95 -2.07 4.25
C PRO A 109 -11.94 -1.35 3.36
N LEU A 110 -11.45 -0.86 2.21
CA LEU A 110 -12.23 -0.27 1.12
C LEU A 110 -13.04 0.98 1.48
N THR A 111 -12.74 1.64 2.60
CA THR A 111 -13.37 2.90 2.97
C THR A 111 -12.57 4.10 2.49
N LEU A 112 -13.27 5.19 2.19
CA LEU A 112 -12.67 6.48 1.83
C LEU A 112 -12.63 7.44 3.03
N GLU A 113 -12.98 6.93 4.22
CA GLU A 113 -12.85 7.67 5.47
C GLU A 113 -11.40 8.08 5.69
N SER A 114 -11.19 9.35 6.01
CA SER A 114 -9.85 9.86 6.34
C SER A 114 -9.55 9.62 7.82
N HIS A 115 -8.37 9.05 8.06
CA HIS A 115 -7.80 8.87 9.39
C HIS A 115 -6.68 9.89 9.60
N PRO A 116 -6.98 11.09 10.15
CA PRO A 116 -5.96 12.11 10.40
C PRO A 116 -5.18 11.80 11.68
N PRO A 117 -3.89 12.19 11.75
CA PRO A 117 -3.14 12.14 13.00
C PRO A 117 -3.64 13.19 14.00
N PRO A 118 -3.40 13.01 15.31
CA PRO A 118 -3.80 13.97 16.34
C PRO A 118 -2.93 15.23 16.39
N LYS A 119 -1.73 15.16 15.79
CA LYS A 119 -0.72 16.22 15.69
C LYS A 119 0.06 16.00 14.40
N PRO A 120 0.86 16.98 13.92
CA PRO A 120 1.77 16.77 12.80
C PRO A 120 2.68 15.56 13.04
N ILE A 121 2.88 14.76 12.00
CA ILE A 121 3.70 13.55 12.01
C ILE A 121 4.75 13.59 10.89
N LEU A 122 5.85 12.90 11.09
CA LEU A 122 6.86 12.66 10.07
C LEU A 122 6.84 11.21 9.57
N TYR A 123 6.25 10.30 10.36
CA TYR A 123 6.21 8.87 10.05
C TYR A 123 4.83 8.27 10.36
N ALA A 124 4.53 7.16 9.68
CA ALA A 124 3.43 6.29 10.04
C ALA A 124 3.82 4.83 9.79
N LEU A 125 3.22 3.91 10.54
CA LEU A 125 3.46 2.47 10.39
C LEU A 125 2.12 1.74 10.27
N GLU A 126 1.89 1.11 9.12
CA GLU A 126 0.74 0.23 8.88
C GLU A 126 1.15 -1.23 9.10
N MET A 127 0.34 -1.94 9.88
CA MET A 127 0.49 -3.36 10.19
C MET A 127 -0.86 -4.06 10.06
N ASN A 128 -0.88 -5.39 10.06
CA ASN A 128 -2.13 -6.13 10.17
C ASN A 128 -2.97 -5.62 11.36
N LYS A 129 -4.30 -5.56 11.18
CA LYS A 129 -5.22 -5.13 12.24
C LYS A 129 -4.96 -5.86 13.55
N GLY A 130 -4.83 -5.10 14.63
CA GLY A 130 -4.60 -5.61 15.98
C GLY A 130 -3.14 -5.98 16.28
N TRP A 131 -2.21 -5.85 15.33
CA TRP A 131 -0.81 -6.21 15.54
C TRP A 131 -0.17 -5.47 16.72
N PHE A 132 -0.40 -4.17 16.85
CA PHE A 132 0.16 -3.37 17.94
C PHE A 132 -0.28 -3.87 19.31
N SER A 133 -1.58 -4.08 19.52
CA SER A 133 -2.12 -4.56 20.77
C SER A 133 -1.64 -5.98 21.11
N THR A 134 -1.60 -6.88 20.12
CA THR A 134 -1.09 -8.26 20.28
C THR A 134 0.38 -8.28 20.73
N ASN A 135 1.16 -7.28 20.32
CA ASN A 135 2.58 -7.17 20.68
C ASN A 135 2.84 -6.21 21.86
N GLY A 136 1.79 -5.75 22.56
CA GLY A 136 1.90 -4.88 23.71
C GLY A 136 2.48 -3.50 23.40
N ILE A 137 2.33 -3.05 22.14
CA ILE A 137 2.77 -1.74 21.67
C ILE A 137 1.61 -0.75 21.81
N LYS A 138 1.88 0.42 22.37
CA LYS A 138 0.89 1.44 22.71
C LYS A 138 1.37 2.86 22.42
N VAL A 139 0.45 3.80 22.51
CA VAL A 139 0.76 5.23 22.43
C VAL A 139 1.82 5.59 23.47
N GLY A 140 2.82 6.38 23.07
CA GLY A 140 3.98 6.77 23.85
C GLY A 140 5.19 5.84 23.67
N ASP A 141 5.03 4.64 23.11
CA ASP A 141 6.17 3.81 22.75
C ASP A 141 6.98 4.46 21.59
N ILE A 142 8.27 4.15 21.53
CA ILE A 142 9.20 4.73 20.56
C ILE A 142 9.54 3.72 19.47
N VAL A 143 9.39 4.15 18.23
CA VAL A 143 9.86 3.44 17.03
C VAL A 143 11.26 3.95 16.69
N ARG A 144 12.23 3.04 16.62
CA ARG A 144 13.63 3.35 16.25
C ARG A 144 13.99 2.69 14.94
N PHE A 145 14.79 3.36 14.13
CA PHE A 145 15.33 2.87 12.86
C PHE A 145 16.60 3.63 12.51
N SER A 146 17.44 3.03 11.68
CA SER A 146 18.60 3.72 11.11
C SER A 146 18.14 4.64 9.97
N LYS A 147 18.54 5.89 10.02
CA LYS A 147 18.28 6.88 8.96
C LYS A 147 19.24 6.70 7.80
#